data_fae0a469ff3f24187c0b9861971ae81b
#
_entry.id   fae0a469ff3f24187c0b9861971ae81b
#
_cell.length_a   1.000
_cell.length_b   1.000
_cell.length_c   1.000
_cell.angle_alpha   90.00
_cell.angle_beta   90.00
_cell.angle_gamma   90.00
#
_symmetry.space_group_name_H-M   'P 1'
#
loop_
_entity.id
_entity.type
_entity.pdbx_description
1 polymer ?
#
loop_
_entity_poly.entity_id
_entity_poly.type
_entity_poly.pdbx_seq_one_letter_code
_entity_poly.pdbx_strand_id
1 'polypeptide(L)'
;IKGLSEGYDTIIGERGVGLSGGQKQRIALARALAVKPGILVMDDTTSAVDMETEKYIQAQLRQLPYDCTKLIIAQRISSVKDADLILILKDGVVTERGTHQELLRQRGYYYETYCLQNGITPDTAPQEVM
;
A
#
# COMPACT_ATOMS: atom_id res chain seq x y z
N ILE A 1 10.63 16.82 -3.00
CA ILE A 1 11.83 17.58 -2.58
C ILE A 1 11.95 18.88 -3.37
N LYS A 2 11.86 18.85 -4.70
CA LYS A 2 11.96 20.06 -5.55
C LYS A 2 10.92 21.15 -5.24
N GLY A 3 9.82 20.83 -4.55
CA GLY A 3 8.81 21.81 -4.11
C GLY A 3 9.06 22.41 -2.72
N LEU A 4 10.16 22.07 -2.05
CA LEU A 4 10.58 22.69 -0.80
C LEU A 4 11.38 23.95 -1.10
N SER A 5 11.38 24.93 -0.15
CA SER A 5 11.95 26.27 -0.34
C SER A 5 13.41 26.25 -0.81
N GLU A 6 14.21 25.33 -0.33
CA GLU A 6 15.64 25.17 -0.69
C GLU A 6 15.93 23.80 -1.34
N GLY A 7 14.89 23.14 -1.85
CA GLY A 7 15.03 21.84 -2.52
C GLY A 7 15.70 20.79 -1.63
N TYR A 8 16.83 20.23 -2.08
CA TYR A 8 17.58 19.21 -1.35
C TYR A 8 18.35 19.76 -0.14
N ASP A 9 18.61 21.05 -0.11
CA ASP A 9 19.34 21.72 0.99
C ASP A 9 18.41 22.20 2.11
N THR A 10 17.11 21.95 1.98
CA THR A 10 16.12 22.32 2.99
C THR A 10 16.42 21.65 4.33
N ILE A 11 16.63 22.43 5.37
CA ILE A 11 16.83 21.93 6.72
C ILE A 11 15.50 21.44 7.27
N ILE A 12 15.43 20.16 7.58
CA ILE A 12 14.28 19.50 8.20
C ILE A 12 14.59 19.31 9.67
N GLY A 13 13.73 19.87 10.55
CA GLY A 13 13.87 19.70 11.99
C GLY A 13 13.80 18.25 12.45
N GLU A 14 14.11 18.01 13.73
CA GLU A 14 14.01 16.69 14.32
C GLU A 14 12.66 16.04 14.05
N ARG A 15 12.67 14.73 13.73
CA ARG A 15 11.48 13.95 13.36
C ARG A 15 10.68 14.48 12.17
N GLY A 16 11.33 15.28 11.30
CA GLY A 16 10.70 15.82 10.10
C GLY A 16 9.70 16.96 10.40
N VAL A 17 9.98 17.78 11.39
CA VAL A 17 9.21 19.01 11.65
C VAL A 17 9.23 19.87 10.38
N GLY A 18 8.04 20.36 9.95
CA GLY A 18 7.87 21.11 8.70
C GLY A 18 7.43 20.28 7.49
N LEU A 19 7.39 18.97 7.61
CA LEU A 19 6.86 18.07 6.56
C LEU A 19 5.48 17.51 6.94
N SER A 20 4.60 17.35 5.94
CA SER A 20 3.36 16.58 6.11
C SER A 20 3.65 15.09 6.33
N GLY A 21 2.68 14.35 6.90
CA GLY A 21 2.80 12.91 7.07
C GLY A 21 3.10 12.18 5.76
N GLY A 22 2.40 12.53 4.69
CA GLY A 22 2.62 11.94 3.36
C GLY A 22 4.00 12.29 2.76
N GLN A 23 4.53 13.48 3.03
CA GLN A 23 5.90 13.84 2.63
C GLN A 23 6.94 13.00 3.38
N LYS A 24 6.75 12.80 4.69
CA LYS A 24 7.62 11.94 5.51
C LYS A 24 7.63 10.51 4.99
N GLN A 25 6.46 9.94 4.71
CA GLN A 25 6.33 8.58 4.19
C GLN A 25 7.04 8.41 2.83
N ARG A 26 6.87 9.37 1.91
CA ARG A 26 7.55 9.35 0.60
C ARG A 26 9.07 9.45 0.72
N ILE A 27 9.58 10.25 1.63
CA ILE A 27 11.03 10.35 1.87
C ILE A 27 11.56 9.05 2.48
N ALA A 28 10.85 8.45 3.44
CA ALA A 28 11.23 7.17 4.02
C ALA A 28 11.29 6.06 2.96
N LEU A 29 10.29 6.00 2.07
CA LEU A 29 10.27 5.07 0.95
C LEU A 29 11.44 5.31 -0.02
N ALA A 30 11.71 6.57 -0.38
CA ALA A 30 12.83 6.92 -1.25
C ALA A 30 14.18 6.50 -0.65
N ARG A 31 14.37 6.66 0.67
CA ARG A 31 15.56 6.20 1.39
C ARG A 31 15.71 4.67 1.30
N ALA A 32 14.63 3.93 1.52
CA ALA A 32 14.65 2.47 1.44
C ALA A 32 14.99 1.99 0.02
N LEU A 33 14.50 2.65 -1.02
CA LEU A 33 14.77 2.32 -2.41
C LEU A 33 16.18 2.71 -2.89
N ALA A 34 16.82 3.69 -2.25
CA ALA A 34 18.14 4.18 -2.65
C ALA A 34 19.22 3.09 -2.59
N VAL A 35 19.09 2.11 -1.71
CA VAL A 35 20.02 0.98 -1.57
C VAL A 35 19.69 -0.20 -2.50
N LYS A 36 18.66 -0.08 -3.35
CA LYS A 36 18.17 -1.13 -4.26
C LYS A 36 17.97 -2.48 -3.57
N PRO A 37 17.06 -2.56 -2.58
CA PRO A 37 16.90 -3.77 -1.79
C PRO A 37 16.30 -4.91 -2.61
N GLY A 38 16.75 -6.15 -2.37
CA GLY A 38 16.11 -7.36 -2.92
C GLY A 38 14.75 -7.66 -2.25
N ILE A 39 14.53 -7.20 -1.02
CA ILE A 39 13.27 -7.29 -0.28
C ILE A 39 12.94 -5.92 0.28
N LEU A 40 11.76 -5.41 -0.04
CA LEU A 40 11.23 -4.14 0.48
C LEU A 40 10.01 -4.43 1.36
N VAL A 41 10.10 -4.08 2.64
CA VAL A 41 8.98 -4.17 3.57
C VAL A 41 8.35 -2.79 3.72
N MET A 42 7.06 -2.70 3.44
CA MET A 42 6.26 -1.49 3.55
C MET A 42 5.15 -1.70 4.57
N ASP A 43 5.36 -1.19 5.78
CA ASP A 43 4.40 -1.26 6.88
C ASP A 43 3.66 0.08 6.96
N ASP A 44 2.41 0.09 6.48
CA ASP A 44 1.52 1.26 6.45
C ASP A 44 2.15 2.54 5.85
N THR A 45 3.10 2.37 4.92
CA THR A 45 3.94 3.47 4.38
C THR A 45 3.19 4.45 3.49
N THR A 46 1.93 4.17 3.13
CA THR A 46 1.11 5.03 2.28
C THR A 46 -0.18 5.53 2.95
N SER A 47 -0.37 5.27 4.23
CA SER A 47 -1.60 5.61 4.96
C SER A 47 -1.87 7.13 5.02
N ALA A 48 -0.82 7.94 5.05
CA ALA A 48 -0.92 9.41 5.12
C ALA A 48 -0.84 10.10 3.75
N VAL A 49 -0.79 9.36 2.64
CA VAL A 49 -0.86 9.93 1.28
C VAL A 49 -2.28 9.79 0.74
N ASP A 50 -2.66 10.71 -0.17
CA ASP A 50 -3.92 10.63 -0.90
C ASP A 50 -3.91 9.45 -1.90
N MET A 51 -5.11 9.04 -2.33
CA MET A 51 -5.28 7.86 -3.20
C MET A 51 -4.60 8.00 -4.56
N GLU A 52 -4.50 9.22 -5.10
CA GLU A 52 -3.85 9.45 -6.39
C GLU A 52 -2.33 9.28 -6.27
N THR A 53 -1.76 9.87 -5.24
CA THR A 53 -0.33 9.70 -4.90
C THR A 53 -0.01 8.25 -4.61
N GLU A 54 -0.88 7.52 -3.90
CA GLU A 54 -0.69 6.10 -3.62
C GLU A 54 -0.66 5.27 -4.91
N LYS A 55 -1.60 5.47 -5.82
CA LYS A 55 -1.62 4.80 -7.13
C LYS A 55 -0.34 5.08 -7.92
N TYR A 56 0.13 6.32 -7.91
CA TYR A 56 1.38 6.68 -8.57
C TYR A 56 2.58 5.95 -7.96
N ILE A 57 2.69 5.91 -6.64
CA ILE A 57 3.75 5.17 -5.93
C ILE A 57 3.71 3.68 -6.31
N GLN A 58 2.55 3.05 -6.28
CA GLN A 58 2.37 1.64 -6.64
C GLN A 58 2.80 1.37 -8.08
N ALA A 59 2.44 2.25 -9.03
CA ALA A 59 2.87 2.12 -10.42
C ALA A 59 4.40 2.20 -10.56
N GLN A 60 5.06 3.12 -9.85
CA GLN A 60 6.53 3.23 -9.87
C GLN A 60 7.21 2.01 -9.23
N LEU A 61 6.66 1.48 -8.15
CA LEU A 61 7.19 0.28 -7.50
C LEU A 61 7.11 -0.97 -8.38
N ARG A 62 6.13 -1.05 -9.29
CA ARG A 62 6.05 -2.14 -10.28
C ARG A 62 7.11 -2.05 -11.36
N GLN A 63 7.58 -0.84 -11.67
CA GLN A 63 8.53 -0.55 -12.74
C GLN A 63 9.97 -0.40 -12.24
N LEU A 64 10.29 -0.91 -11.05
CA LEU A 64 11.66 -0.88 -10.54
C LEU A 64 12.58 -1.59 -11.52
N PRO A 65 13.75 -1.00 -11.84
CA PRO A 65 14.68 -1.56 -12.83
C PRO A 65 15.54 -2.71 -12.28
N TYR A 66 15.11 -3.35 -11.21
CA TYR A 66 15.76 -4.47 -10.55
C TYR A 66 14.73 -5.35 -9.84
N ASP A 67 15.09 -6.62 -9.62
CA ASP A 67 14.22 -7.55 -8.91
C ASP A 67 14.09 -7.17 -7.43
N CYS A 68 12.85 -7.05 -6.96
CA CYS A 68 12.54 -6.67 -5.60
C CYS A 68 11.25 -7.35 -5.15
N THR A 69 11.34 -8.21 -4.17
CA THR A 69 10.15 -8.75 -3.48
C THR A 69 9.58 -7.69 -2.56
N LYS A 70 8.29 -7.40 -2.70
CA LYS A 70 7.59 -6.37 -1.90
C LYS A 70 6.65 -7.03 -0.90
N LEU A 71 6.88 -6.79 0.37
CA LEU A 71 5.97 -7.16 1.45
C LEU A 71 5.22 -5.92 1.90
N ILE A 72 3.92 -5.87 1.59
CA ILE A 72 3.07 -4.71 1.88
C ILE A 72 2.14 -5.06 3.03
N ILE A 73 2.21 -4.32 4.12
CA ILE A 73 1.29 -4.41 5.25
C ILE A 73 0.40 -3.17 5.18
N ALA A 74 -0.89 -3.37 4.98
CA ALA A 74 -1.84 -2.27 4.82
C ALA A 74 -3.24 -2.65 5.29
N GLN A 75 -4.01 -1.65 5.67
CA GLN A 75 -5.41 -1.80 6.06
C GLN A 75 -6.38 -1.52 4.89
N ARG A 76 -5.90 -0.84 3.84
CA ARG A 76 -6.71 -0.54 2.65
C ARG A 76 -6.55 -1.63 1.60
N ILE A 77 -7.67 -2.16 1.13
CA ILE A 77 -7.69 -3.15 0.03
C ILE A 77 -7.06 -2.58 -1.24
N SER A 78 -7.26 -1.28 -1.51
CA SER A 78 -6.66 -0.59 -2.66
C SER A 78 -5.13 -0.70 -2.71
N SER A 79 -4.47 -0.81 -1.56
CA SER A 79 -3.01 -0.92 -1.46
C SER A 79 -2.48 -2.30 -1.81
N VAL A 80 -3.29 -3.34 -1.66
CA VAL A 80 -2.86 -4.75 -1.79
C VAL A 80 -3.55 -5.52 -2.92
N LYS A 81 -4.63 -4.99 -3.52
CA LYS A 81 -5.45 -5.70 -4.52
C LYS A 81 -4.69 -6.21 -5.74
N ASP A 82 -3.58 -5.57 -6.08
CA ASP A 82 -2.75 -5.93 -7.23
C ASP A 82 -1.51 -6.76 -6.84
N ALA A 83 -1.43 -7.24 -5.60
CA ALA A 83 -0.37 -8.14 -5.16
C ALA A 83 -0.55 -9.55 -5.74
N ASP A 84 0.56 -10.24 -5.97
CA ASP A 84 0.57 -11.62 -6.46
C ASP A 84 -0.01 -12.60 -5.44
N LEU A 85 0.13 -12.28 -4.16
CA LEU A 85 -0.42 -13.05 -3.05
C LEU A 85 -0.85 -12.10 -1.92
N ILE A 86 -2.06 -12.30 -1.43
CA ILE A 86 -2.61 -11.59 -0.28
C ILE A 86 -2.81 -12.59 0.85
N LEU A 87 -2.40 -12.20 2.05
CA LEU A 87 -2.58 -12.97 3.28
C LEU A 87 -3.42 -12.15 4.26
N ILE A 88 -4.47 -12.75 4.80
CA ILE A 88 -5.27 -12.15 5.88
C ILE A 88 -4.83 -12.75 7.21
N LEU A 89 -4.33 -11.88 8.09
CA LEU A 89 -3.95 -12.27 9.44
C LEU A 89 -5.05 -11.89 10.43
N LYS A 90 -5.44 -12.84 11.24
CA LYS A 90 -6.36 -12.65 12.37
C LYS A 90 -5.85 -13.44 13.57
N ASP A 91 -5.74 -12.78 14.71
CA ASP A 91 -5.27 -13.37 15.96
C ASP A 91 -3.92 -14.13 15.83
N GLY A 92 -3.01 -13.59 15.01
CA GLY A 92 -1.69 -14.17 14.77
C GLY A 92 -1.65 -15.34 13.79
N VAL A 93 -2.79 -15.67 13.15
CA VAL A 93 -2.92 -16.80 12.21
C VAL A 93 -3.34 -16.29 10.83
N VAL A 94 -2.80 -16.90 9.77
CA VAL A 94 -3.28 -16.68 8.40
C VAL A 94 -4.60 -17.40 8.21
N THR A 95 -5.69 -16.63 8.08
CA THR A 95 -7.05 -17.16 7.94
C THR A 95 -7.50 -17.30 6.50
N GLU A 96 -7.02 -16.40 5.63
CA GLU A 96 -7.32 -16.42 4.19
C GLU A 96 -6.05 -16.13 3.41
N ARG A 97 -5.93 -16.71 2.22
CA ARG A 97 -4.83 -16.46 1.30
C ARG A 97 -5.29 -16.63 -0.14
N GLY A 98 -4.72 -15.84 -1.03
CA GLY A 98 -4.99 -15.89 -2.46
C GLY A 98 -4.77 -14.56 -3.16
N THR A 99 -5.09 -14.48 -4.42
CA THR A 99 -5.19 -13.24 -5.20
C THR A 99 -6.45 -12.46 -4.82
N HIS A 100 -6.53 -11.21 -5.22
CA HIS A 100 -7.74 -10.38 -5.06
C HIS A 100 -9.01 -11.10 -5.54
N GLN A 101 -8.96 -11.67 -6.74
CA GLN A 101 -10.11 -12.35 -7.35
C GLN A 101 -10.53 -13.62 -6.57
N GLU A 102 -9.56 -14.41 -6.12
CA GLU A 102 -9.82 -15.60 -5.34
C GLU A 102 -10.45 -15.27 -3.99
N LEU A 103 -9.93 -14.25 -3.31
CA LEU A 103 -10.45 -13.82 -2.01
C LEU A 103 -11.87 -13.21 -2.12
N LEU A 104 -12.17 -12.50 -3.19
CA LEU A 104 -13.53 -12.03 -3.44
C LEU A 104 -14.53 -13.19 -3.63
N ARG A 105 -14.11 -14.28 -4.33
CA ARG A 105 -14.94 -15.48 -4.52
C ARG A 105 -15.15 -16.26 -3.23
N GLN A 106 -14.18 -16.28 -2.33
CA GLN A 106 -14.28 -16.95 -1.03
C GLN A 106 -15.34 -16.32 -0.13
N ARG A 107 -15.70 -15.04 -0.35
CA ARG A 107 -16.68 -14.29 0.45
C ARG A 107 -16.40 -14.29 1.95
N GLY A 108 -15.12 -14.33 2.34
CA GLY A 108 -14.66 -14.27 3.72
C GLY A 108 -14.43 -12.83 4.20
N TYR A 109 -13.60 -12.68 5.22
CA TYR A 109 -13.28 -11.40 5.83
C TYR A 109 -12.72 -10.37 4.83
N TYR A 110 -11.89 -10.81 3.88
CA TYR A 110 -11.39 -9.95 2.80
C TYR A 110 -12.53 -9.34 1.98
N TYR A 111 -13.50 -10.15 1.57
CA TYR A 111 -14.66 -9.71 0.81
C TYR A 111 -15.53 -8.73 1.61
N GLU A 112 -15.80 -9.02 2.88
CA GLU A 112 -16.56 -8.13 3.76
C GLU A 112 -15.87 -6.76 3.89
N THR A 113 -14.54 -6.77 4.09
CA THR A 113 -13.73 -5.55 4.17
C THR A 113 -13.75 -4.77 2.86
N TYR A 114 -13.68 -5.48 1.71
CA TYR A 114 -13.78 -4.87 0.38
C TYR A 114 -15.13 -4.16 0.20
N CYS A 115 -16.22 -4.83 0.53
CA CYS A 115 -17.56 -4.25 0.45
C CYS A 115 -17.67 -3.00 1.34
N LEU A 116 -17.23 -3.10 2.59
CA LEU A 116 -17.26 -1.99 3.54
C LEU A 116 -16.47 -0.76 3.02
N GLN A 117 -15.25 -0.97 2.52
CA GLN A 117 -14.38 0.11 2.04
C GLN A 117 -14.88 0.76 0.74
N ASN A 118 -15.70 0.06 -0.04
CA ASN A 118 -16.29 0.57 -1.29
C ASN A 118 -17.75 0.98 -1.15
N GLY A 119 -18.33 0.94 0.05
CA GLY A 119 -19.74 1.28 0.27
C GLY A 119 -20.71 0.32 -0.41
N ILE A 120 -20.33 -0.94 -0.59
CA ILE A 120 -21.12 -1.99 -1.23
C ILE A 120 -21.78 -2.83 -0.12
N THR A 121 -23.09 -3.02 -0.22
CA THR A 121 -23.77 -3.99 0.66
C THR A 121 -23.46 -5.40 0.16
N PRO A 122 -23.04 -6.35 1.01
CA PRO A 122 -22.66 -7.70 0.58
C PRO A 122 -23.72 -8.42 -0.27
N ASP A 123 -25.03 -8.16 -0.03
CA ASP A 123 -26.16 -8.74 -0.77
C ASP A 123 -26.38 -8.10 -2.16
N THR A 124 -25.79 -6.93 -2.43
CA THR A 124 -25.90 -6.20 -3.70
C THR A 124 -24.65 -6.32 -4.56
N ALA A 125 -23.63 -7.04 -4.11
CA ALA A 125 -22.43 -7.25 -4.90
C ALA A 125 -22.77 -8.00 -6.18
N PRO A 126 -22.40 -7.48 -7.38
CA PRO A 126 -22.72 -8.12 -8.65
C PRO A 126 -22.20 -9.56 -8.68
N GLN A 127 -23.00 -10.49 -9.21
CA GLN A 127 -22.55 -11.87 -9.45
C GLN A 127 -21.44 -11.97 -10.53
N GLU A 128 -21.01 -10.83 -11.09
CA GLU A 128 -20.04 -10.72 -12.18
C GLU A 128 -18.60 -10.52 -11.71
N VAL A 129 -18.16 -11.22 -10.67
CA VAL A 129 -16.72 -11.37 -10.38
C VAL A 129 -16.32 -12.82 -10.69
N MET A 130 -16.73 -13.25 -11.88
CA MET A 130 -16.19 -14.47 -12.47
C MET A 130 -15.07 -14.15 -13.45
#